data_2289209e0e2c17f6abb18c0be701dcb2
#
_entry.id   2289209e0e2c17f6abb18c0be701dcb2
#
_cell.length_a   1.000
_cell.length_b   1.000
_cell.length_c   1.000
_cell.angle_alpha   90.00
_cell.angle_beta   90.00
_cell.angle_gamma   90.00
#
_symmetry.space_group_name_H-M   'P 1'
#
loop_
_entity.id
_entity.type
_entity.pdbx_description
1 polymer ?
#
loop_
_entity_poly.entity_id
_entity_poly.type
_entity_poly.pdbx_seq_one_letter_code
_entity_poly.pdbx_strand_id
1 'polypeptide(L)'
;INGDNIKTLVLDDSPNGFLKAISGKDGAYLLGPKTDDYLEISAAINNIFIATDTIAADFRLQTSDYGSGQTAKIPSVKIEIQNGTWRAGLAAIKKQDLEKDGLFISAVGNSAKRPIATTTIYIINANTSSTIITSLMNKLQASSTSALPEWLQTAYNASSSSSDVIVVLGEDTVQAK
;
A
#
# COMPACT_ATOMS: atom_id res chain seq x y z
N ILE A 1 -3.32 -9.97 -32.03
CA ILE A 1 -2.53 -10.01 -30.77
C ILE A 1 -1.10 -9.71 -31.20
N ASN A 2 -0.61 -8.49 -31.01
CA ASN A 2 0.79 -8.15 -31.27
C ASN A 2 1.64 -8.78 -30.18
N GLY A 3 2.64 -9.59 -30.59
CA GLY A 3 3.52 -10.33 -29.68
C GLY A 3 4.43 -9.48 -28.79
N ASP A 4 4.45 -8.14 -29.00
CA ASP A 4 5.32 -7.22 -28.28
C ASP A 4 4.87 -6.89 -26.85
N ASN A 5 3.70 -7.39 -26.42
CA ASN A 5 3.12 -7.12 -25.09
C ASN A 5 3.19 -8.30 -24.11
N ILE A 6 3.94 -9.35 -24.46
CA ILE A 6 4.11 -10.50 -23.56
C ILE A 6 5.36 -10.26 -22.71
N LYS A 7 5.17 -9.97 -21.42
CA LYS A 7 6.26 -9.93 -20.43
C LYS A 7 6.32 -11.24 -19.68
N THR A 8 7.51 -11.82 -19.58
CA THR A 8 7.74 -13.10 -18.93
C THR A 8 8.65 -12.88 -17.71
N LEU A 9 8.29 -13.44 -16.57
CA LEU A 9 9.13 -13.56 -15.39
C LEU A 9 9.41 -15.03 -15.15
N VAL A 10 10.70 -15.40 -15.10
CA VAL A 10 11.13 -16.73 -14.74
C VAL A 10 11.56 -16.75 -13.28
N LEU A 11 10.97 -17.63 -12.48
CA LEU A 11 11.36 -17.85 -11.09
C LEU A 11 12.27 -19.07 -11.04
N ASP A 12 13.56 -18.84 -10.90
CA ASP A 12 14.59 -19.88 -10.87
C ASP A 12 15.62 -19.62 -9.75
N ASP A 13 16.53 -20.58 -9.56
CA ASP A 13 17.63 -20.53 -8.60
C ASP A 13 18.97 -20.07 -9.20
N SER A 14 18.94 -19.47 -10.39
CA SER A 14 20.14 -18.88 -11.01
C SER A 14 20.72 -17.75 -10.15
N PRO A 15 22.00 -17.34 -10.36
CA PRO A 15 22.61 -16.25 -9.59
C PRO A 15 21.78 -14.98 -9.54
N ASN A 16 21.07 -14.66 -10.63
CA ASN A 16 20.17 -13.49 -10.73
C ASN A 16 18.69 -13.86 -10.56
N GLY A 17 18.35 -15.10 -10.29
CA GLY A 17 16.99 -15.56 -10.06
C GLY A 17 16.47 -15.19 -8.66
N PHE A 18 15.20 -15.42 -8.42
CA PHE A 18 14.50 -15.05 -7.18
C PHE A 18 14.46 -16.18 -6.14
N LEU A 19 14.88 -17.40 -6.52
CA LEU A 19 14.77 -18.57 -5.67
C LEU A 19 16.15 -19.08 -5.25
N LYS A 20 16.18 -19.84 -4.14
CA LYS A 20 17.33 -20.62 -3.66
C LYS A 20 16.91 -22.05 -3.42
N ALA A 21 17.83 -22.99 -3.65
CA ALA A 21 17.63 -24.37 -3.29
C ALA A 21 17.63 -24.52 -1.77
N ILE A 22 16.65 -25.21 -1.21
CA ILE A 22 16.55 -25.59 0.19
C ILE A 22 16.32 -27.10 0.28
N SER A 23 16.93 -27.73 1.29
CA SER A 23 16.70 -29.17 1.55
C SER A 23 15.51 -29.34 2.49
N GLY A 24 14.51 -30.08 2.04
CA GLY A 24 13.41 -30.50 2.88
C GLY A 24 13.87 -31.51 3.96
N LYS A 25 13.05 -31.72 4.99
CA LYS A 25 13.33 -32.67 6.10
C LYS A 25 13.55 -34.08 5.63
N ASP A 26 12.99 -34.44 4.47
CA ASP A 26 13.09 -35.79 3.87
C ASP A 26 14.14 -35.86 2.77
N GLY A 27 15.06 -34.90 2.67
CA GLY A 27 16.05 -34.79 1.60
C GLY A 27 15.47 -34.36 0.25
N ALA A 28 14.22 -33.93 0.21
CA ALA A 28 13.60 -33.42 -1.01
C ALA A 28 14.23 -32.09 -1.43
N TYR A 29 14.46 -31.92 -2.74
CA TYR A 29 14.88 -30.66 -3.33
C TYR A 29 13.69 -29.72 -3.39
N LEU A 30 13.79 -28.57 -2.72
CA LEU A 30 12.77 -27.54 -2.70
C LEU A 30 13.37 -26.21 -3.16
N LEU A 31 12.54 -25.37 -3.76
CA LEU A 31 12.89 -23.99 -4.09
C LEU A 31 12.14 -23.05 -3.14
N GLY A 32 12.87 -22.20 -2.46
CA GLY A 32 12.32 -21.14 -1.63
C GLY A 32 12.80 -19.77 -2.08
N PRO A 33 12.21 -18.67 -1.60
CA PRO A 33 12.69 -17.33 -1.92
C PRO A 33 14.15 -17.15 -1.46
N LYS A 34 14.95 -16.38 -2.21
CA LYS A 34 16.33 -16.06 -1.82
C LYS A 34 16.41 -15.25 -0.53
N THR A 35 15.55 -14.28 -0.42
CA THR A 35 15.21 -13.61 0.83
C THR A 35 14.22 -14.50 1.58
N ASP A 36 14.26 -14.52 2.91
CA ASP A 36 13.36 -15.37 3.70
C ASP A 36 11.88 -14.90 3.66
N ASP A 37 11.57 -14.01 2.71
CA ASP A 37 10.24 -13.51 2.41
C ASP A 37 9.98 -13.52 0.89
N TYR A 38 8.73 -13.25 0.49
CA TYR A 38 8.29 -13.22 -0.91
C TYR A 38 8.25 -11.79 -1.49
N LEU A 39 8.85 -10.81 -0.83
CA LEU A 39 8.71 -9.38 -1.22
C LEU A 39 9.34 -9.09 -2.57
N GLU A 40 10.52 -9.64 -2.86
CA GLU A 40 11.19 -9.46 -4.16
C GLU A 40 10.38 -10.08 -5.30
N ILE A 41 9.83 -11.27 -5.08
CA ILE A 41 8.98 -11.96 -6.06
C ILE A 41 7.70 -11.16 -6.29
N SER A 42 7.07 -10.67 -5.24
CA SER A 42 5.87 -9.83 -5.32
C SER A 42 6.13 -8.51 -6.05
N ALA A 43 7.26 -7.86 -5.79
CA ALA A 43 7.68 -6.66 -6.50
C ALA A 43 7.93 -6.92 -7.99
N ALA A 44 8.59 -8.02 -8.33
CA ALA A 44 8.84 -8.42 -9.70
C ALA A 44 7.54 -8.72 -10.47
N ILE A 45 6.60 -9.43 -9.84
CA ILE A 45 5.27 -9.71 -10.42
C ILE A 45 4.51 -8.41 -10.65
N ASN A 46 4.48 -7.51 -9.68
CA ASN A 46 3.80 -6.22 -9.82
C ASN A 46 4.38 -5.39 -10.97
N ASN A 47 5.71 -5.41 -11.16
CA ASN A 47 6.37 -4.69 -12.27
C ASN A 47 6.01 -5.24 -13.66
N ILE A 48 5.60 -6.51 -13.78
CA ILE A 48 5.15 -7.06 -15.07
C ILE A 48 3.84 -6.39 -15.51
N PHE A 49 2.96 -6.07 -14.57
CA PHE A 49 1.62 -5.53 -14.85
C PHE A 49 1.57 -4.00 -14.90
N ILE A 50 2.66 -3.31 -14.50
CA ILE A 50 2.72 -1.85 -14.61
C ILE A 50 3.07 -1.50 -16.07
N ALA A 51 2.13 -0.82 -16.75
CA ALA A 51 2.37 -0.31 -18.10
C ALA A 51 3.55 0.69 -18.10
N THR A 52 4.51 0.49 -18.99
CA THR A 52 5.82 1.16 -19.03
C THR A 52 5.75 2.66 -19.36
N ASP A 53 4.57 3.21 -19.67
CA ASP A 53 4.45 4.55 -20.26
C ASP A 53 4.38 5.72 -19.26
N THR A 54 4.32 5.46 -17.95
CA THR A 54 4.12 6.56 -16.99
C THR A 54 5.14 6.61 -15.84
N ILE A 55 6.13 5.70 -15.76
CA ILE A 55 7.07 5.64 -14.62
C ILE A 55 8.54 5.89 -15.02
N ALA A 56 8.80 6.33 -16.25
CA ALA A 56 10.18 6.59 -16.70
C ALA A 56 10.83 7.85 -16.07
N ALA A 57 10.10 8.63 -15.28
CA ALA A 57 10.63 9.88 -14.73
C ALA A 57 11.01 9.86 -13.25
N ASP A 58 10.53 8.90 -12.45
CA ASP A 58 10.71 9.01 -10.99
C ASP A 58 11.36 7.78 -10.31
N PHE A 59 11.67 6.73 -11.07
CA PHE A 59 12.40 5.58 -10.54
C PHE A 59 13.80 5.47 -11.14
N ARG A 60 14.65 6.51 -10.95
CA ARG A 60 16.10 6.35 -11.00
C ARG A 60 16.52 5.55 -9.79
N LEU A 61 16.59 4.23 -9.95
CA LEU A 61 17.47 3.41 -9.14
C LEU A 61 18.87 4.02 -9.21
N GLN A 62 19.28 4.72 -8.17
CA GLN A 62 20.70 4.97 -7.93
C GLN A 62 21.35 3.61 -7.66
N THR A 63 21.83 2.97 -8.72
CA THR A 63 22.79 1.88 -8.62
C THR A 63 24.15 2.46 -8.29
N SER A 64 24.37 2.84 -7.04
CA SER A 64 25.71 3.05 -6.48
C SER A 64 25.61 2.90 -4.97
N ASP A 65 25.78 1.70 -4.52
CA ASP A 65 26.47 1.24 -3.33
C ASP A 65 25.96 -0.14 -2.92
N TYR A 66 26.48 -1.16 -3.57
CA TYR A 66 26.44 -2.51 -3.01
C TYR A 66 27.51 -2.58 -1.91
N GLY A 67 27.14 -2.10 -0.74
CA GLY A 67 27.91 -2.19 0.49
C GLY A 67 27.00 -2.40 1.68
N SER A 68 26.96 -3.65 2.15
CA SER A 68 26.52 -4.08 3.49
C SER A 68 25.09 -3.72 3.95
N GLY A 69 24.16 -4.68 3.80
CA GLY A 69 23.26 -5.00 4.92
C GLY A 69 22.13 -4.04 5.24
N GLN A 70 21.57 -3.31 4.28
CA GLN A 70 20.29 -2.65 4.48
C GLN A 70 19.28 -3.17 3.46
N THR A 71 18.36 -4.02 3.93
CA THR A 71 17.09 -4.26 3.23
C THR A 71 16.48 -2.91 2.93
N ALA A 72 16.42 -2.53 1.66
CA ALA A 72 15.65 -1.37 1.23
C ALA A 72 14.20 -1.60 1.67
N LYS A 73 13.85 -1.07 2.82
CA LYS A 73 12.47 -1.03 3.31
C LYS A 73 11.72 -0.18 2.30
N ILE A 74 10.98 -0.83 1.38
CA ILE A 74 9.99 -0.12 0.58
C ILE A 74 9.14 0.65 1.59
N PRO A 75 9.10 1.98 1.56
CA PRO A 75 8.31 2.73 2.53
C PRO A 75 6.84 2.35 2.29
N SER A 76 6.36 1.38 3.05
CA SER A 76 4.94 1.05 3.04
C SER A 76 4.22 2.26 3.61
N VAL A 77 3.50 2.99 2.76
CA VAL A 77 2.66 4.10 3.19
C VAL A 77 1.68 3.58 4.24
N LYS A 78 1.72 4.15 5.42
CA LYS A 78 0.84 3.77 6.53
C LYS A 78 -0.48 4.50 6.38
N ILE A 79 -1.51 3.76 5.98
CA ILE A 79 -2.86 4.27 5.81
C ILE A 79 -3.68 3.87 7.04
N GLU A 80 -4.30 4.83 7.68
CA GLU A 80 -5.28 4.63 8.76
C GLU A 80 -6.69 4.94 8.23
N ILE A 81 -7.68 4.11 8.57
CA ILE A 81 -9.08 4.34 8.24
C ILE A 81 -9.86 4.61 9.51
N GLN A 82 -10.51 5.76 9.59
CA GLN A 82 -11.37 6.15 10.69
C GLN A 82 -12.84 6.18 10.25
N ASN A 83 -13.69 5.51 11.03
CA ASN A 83 -15.13 5.54 10.82
C ASN A 83 -15.73 6.83 11.40
N GLY A 84 -16.11 7.76 10.53
CA GLY A 84 -16.81 9.00 10.88
C GLY A 84 -18.33 8.87 10.88
N THR A 85 -18.89 7.67 10.73
CA THR A 85 -20.32 7.40 10.74
C THR A 85 -20.76 6.66 12.01
N TRP A 86 -22.06 6.49 12.16
CA TRP A 86 -22.61 5.63 13.23
C TRP A 86 -22.73 4.14 12.85
N ARG A 87 -22.43 3.80 11.60
CA ARG A 87 -22.50 2.41 11.13
C ARG A 87 -21.32 1.60 11.66
N ALA A 88 -21.62 0.65 12.53
CA ALA A 88 -20.61 -0.23 13.10
C ALA A 88 -19.90 -1.07 12.02
N GLY A 89 -18.58 -1.24 12.14
CA GLY A 89 -17.77 -2.08 11.26
C GLY A 89 -17.43 -1.49 9.89
N LEU A 90 -17.88 -0.26 9.53
CA LEU A 90 -17.66 0.31 8.21
C LEU A 90 -16.17 0.43 7.86
N ALA A 91 -15.32 0.88 8.79
CA ALA A 91 -13.88 0.99 8.58
C ALA A 91 -13.21 -0.37 8.33
N ALA A 92 -13.66 -1.42 9.02
CA ALA A 92 -13.15 -2.77 8.83
C ALA A 92 -13.55 -3.35 7.45
N ILE A 93 -14.78 -3.11 7.01
CA ILE A 93 -15.24 -3.51 5.67
C ILE A 93 -14.40 -2.79 4.59
N LYS A 94 -14.23 -1.48 4.71
CA LYS A 94 -13.44 -0.70 3.75
C LYS A 94 -11.96 -1.07 3.77
N LYS A 95 -11.40 -1.43 4.93
CA LYS A 95 -10.06 -2.01 5.02
C LYS A 95 -9.95 -3.24 4.12
N GLN A 96 -10.84 -4.22 4.27
CA GLN A 96 -10.81 -5.45 3.48
C GLN A 96 -10.93 -5.17 1.97
N ASP A 97 -11.77 -4.22 1.57
CA ASP A 97 -11.93 -3.86 0.16
C ASP A 97 -10.65 -3.24 -0.41
N LEU A 98 -10.03 -2.31 0.32
CA LEU A 98 -8.80 -1.65 -0.11
C LEU A 98 -7.58 -2.60 -0.09
N GLU A 99 -7.52 -3.54 0.86
CA GLU A 99 -6.45 -4.55 0.91
C GLU A 99 -6.54 -5.55 -0.25
N LYS A 100 -7.73 -5.90 -0.74
CA LYS A 100 -7.90 -6.69 -1.97
C LYS A 100 -7.30 -6.00 -3.20
N ASP A 101 -7.28 -4.67 -3.18
CA ASP A 101 -6.70 -3.84 -4.24
C ASP A 101 -5.20 -3.57 -4.04
N GLY A 102 -4.57 -4.25 -3.08
CA GLY A 102 -3.13 -4.18 -2.81
C GLY A 102 -2.68 -2.98 -1.95
N LEU A 103 -3.62 -2.25 -1.34
CA LEU A 103 -3.27 -1.16 -0.42
C LEU A 103 -3.02 -1.70 1.00
N PHE A 104 -1.95 -1.24 1.64
CA PHE A 104 -1.65 -1.63 3.02
C PHE A 104 -2.33 -0.71 4.03
N ILE A 105 -3.27 -1.25 4.82
CA ILE A 105 -3.98 -0.51 5.86
C ILE A 105 -3.38 -0.83 7.22
N SER A 106 -2.67 0.14 7.78
CA SER A 106 -1.95 -0.02 9.04
C SER A 106 -2.84 -0.04 10.27
N ALA A 107 -3.95 0.71 10.25
CA ALA A 107 -4.87 0.80 11.38
C ALA A 107 -6.31 1.08 10.94
N VAL A 108 -7.25 0.67 11.77
CA VAL A 108 -8.67 1.04 11.67
C VAL A 108 -9.19 1.49 13.02
N GLY A 109 -10.05 2.52 13.02
CA GLY A 109 -10.61 3.05 14.26
C GLY A 109 -11.89 3.83 14.02
N ASN A 110 -12.32 4.50 15.07
CA ASN A 110 -13.42 5.45 15.01
C ASN A 110 -12.88 6.87 14.98
N SER A 111 -13.51 7.73 14.19
CA SER A 111 -13.21 9.15 14.22
C SER A 111 -13.60 9.77 15.56
N ALA A 112 -12.77 10.71 16.03
CA ALA A 112 -13.06 11.49 17.23
C ALA A 112 -14.33 12.37 17.07
N LYS A 113 -14.63 12.76 15.84
CA LYS A 113 -15.86 13.48 15.50
C LYS A 113 -16.77 12.60 14.66
N ARG A 114 -18.03 12.51 15.06
CA ARG A 114 -19.10 11.80 14.34
C ARG A 114 -20.44 12.51 14.55
N PRO A 115 -21.36 12.54 13.58
CA PRO A 115 -21.17 12.04 12.21
C PRO A 115 -20.34 12.99 11.35
N ILE A 116 -19.64 12.43 10.34
CA ILE A 116 -18.98 13.15 9.26
C ILE A 116 -19.81 12.93 7.99
N ALA A 117 -20.16 14.02 7.30
CA ALA A 117 -21.01 13.93 6.11
C ALA A 117 -20.27 13.34 4.91
N THR A 118 -19.01 13.76 4.69
CA THR A 118 -18.26 13.46 3.46
C THR A 118 -16.95 12.75 3.78
N THR A 119 -16.68 11.70 3.04
CA THR A 119 -15.41 10.97 3.11
C THR A 119 -14.26 11.85 2.64
N THR A 120 -13.22 11.94 3.44
CA THR A 120 -12.06 12.80 3.15
C THR A 120 -10.76 12.07 3.45
N ILE A 121 -9.77 12.24 2.57
CA ILE A 121 -8.43 11.69 2.67
C ILE A 121 -7.50 12.80 3.15
N TYR A 122 -6.92 12.65 4.34
CA TYR A 122 -5.98 13.60 4.92
C TYR A 122 -4.55 13.11 4.71
N ILE A 123 -3.73 13.92 4.02
CA ILE A 123 -2.33 13.62 3.74
C ILE A 123 -1.50 14.22 4.88
N ILE A 124 -0.90 13.35 5.71
CA ILE A 124 -0.07 13.73 6.84
C ILE A 124 1.39 13.89 6.38
N ASN A 125 1.88 12.91 5.63
CA ASN A 125 3.22 12.93 5.11
C ASN A 125 3.21 13.44 3.66
N ALA A 126 3.79 14.62 3.44
CA ALA A 126 3.86 15.25 2.13
C ALA A 126 4.60 14.42 1.06
N ASN A 127 5.45 13.48 1.49
CA ASN A 127 6.19 12.58 0.60
C ASN A 127 5.38 11.32 0.21
N THR A 128 4.10 11.25 0.59
CA THR A 128 3.24 10.12 0.20
C THR A 128 3.06 10.08 -1.32
N SER A 129 3.19 8.88 -1.88
CA SER A 129 3.04 8.67 -3.32
C SER A 129 1.69 9.17 -3.85
N SER A 130 1.73 10.03 -4.86
CA SER A 130 0.53 10.56 -5.53
C SER A 130 -0.34 9.44 -6.12
N THR A 131 0.27 8.35 -6.57
CA THR A 131 -0.43 7.18 -7.11
C THR A 131 -1.34 6.54 -6.05
N ILE A 132 -0.85 6.41 -4.80
CA ILE A 132 -1.64 5.86 -3.69
C ILE A 132 -2.81 6.80 -3.36
N ILE A 133 -2.56 8.11 -3.31
CA ILE A 133 -3.61 9.10 -3.04
C ILE A 133 -4.68 9.05 -4.14
N THR A 134 -4.28 9.02 -5.41
CA THR A 134 -5.21 8.93 -6.54
C THR A 134 -6.03 7.62 -6.50
N SER A 135 -5.39 6.50 -6.16
CA SER A 135 -6.09 5.22 -5.99
C SER A 135 -7.14 5.28 -4.89
N LEU A 136 -6.80 5.85 -3.74
CA LEU A 136 -7.74 6.05 -2.63
C LEU A 136 -8.90 6.96 -3.03
N MET A 137 -8.64 8.09 -3.70
CA MET A 137 -9.66 9.02 -4.18
C MET A 137 -10.65 8.35 -5.12
N ASN A 138 -10.14 7.58 -6.08
CA ASN A 138 -10.99 6.88 -7.06
C ASN A 138 -11.82 5.76 -6.42
N LYS A 139 -11.23 5.00 -5.50
CA LYS A 139 -11.91 3.88 -4.83
C LYS A 139 -12.97 4.32 -3.83
N LEU A 140 -12.71 5.41 -3.13
CA LEU A 140 -13.61 5.92 -2.10
C LEU A 140 -14.51 7.05 -2.60
N GLN A 141 -14.34 7.49 -3.86
CA GLN A 141 -15.00 8.67 -4.43
C GLN A 141 -14.86 9.91 -3.51
N ALA A 142 -13.64 10.06 -2.95
CA ALA A 142 -13.36 11.03 -1.90
C ALA A 142 -12.38 12.11 -2.39
N SER A 143 -12.43 13.27 -1.76
CA SER A 143 -11.44 14.33 -1.94
C SER A 143 -10.24 14.14 -1.01
N SER A 144 -9.09 14.70 -1.40
CA SER A 144 -7.89 14.70 -0.57
C SER A 144 -7.50 16.12 -0.19
N THR A 145 -6.89 16.28 0.99
CA THR A 145 -6.38 17.56 1.51
C THR A 145 -5.21 17.31 2.46
N SER A 146 -4.30 18.27 2.54
CA SER A 146 -3.25 18.31 3.57
C SER A 146 -3.64 19.16 4.78
N ALA A 147 -4.74 19.91 4.69
CA ALA A 147 -5.24 20.70 5.80
C ALA A 147 -6.02 19.82 6.78
N LEU A 148 -5.45 19.59 7.97
CA LEU A 148 -6.11 18.84 9.03
C LEU A 148 -7.04 19.75 9.81
N PRO A 149 -8.31 19.35 10.01
CA PRO A 149 -9.18 20.06 10.93
C PRO A 149 -8.70 19.88 12.39
N GLU A 150 -8.95 20.86 13.22
CA GLU A 150 -8.47 20.92 14.61
C GLU A 150 -8.79 19.65 15.42
N TRP A 151 -10.00 19.10 15.28
CA TRP A 151 -10.40 17.89 15.99
C TRP A 151 -9.57 16.65 15.57
N LEU A 152 -9.17 16.58 14.29
CA LEU A 152 -8.33 15.48 13.80
C LEU A 152 -6.88 15.70 14.21
N GLN A 153 -6.38 16.92 14.14
CA GLN A 153 -5.03 17.27 14.57
C GLN A 153 -4.83 16.96 16.06
N THR A 154 -5.80 17.33 16.91
CA THR A 154 -5.77 17.03 18.34
C THR A 154 -5.78 15.52 18.59
N ALA A 155 -6.64 14.77 17.90
CA ALA A 155 -6.71 13.32 18.04
C ALA A 155 -5.42 12.62 17.53
N TYR A 156 -4.85 13.10 16.42
CA TYR A 156 -3.61 12.59 15.87
C TYR A 156 -2.42 12.83 16.79
N ASN A 157 -2.28 14.03 17.35
CA ASN A 157 -1.21 14.38 18.28
C ASN A 157 -1.31 13.64 19.62
N ALA A 158 -2.52 13.30 20.06
CA ALA A 158 -2.75 12.51 21.27
C ALA A 158 -2.54 10.99 21.04
N SER A 159 -2.57 10.53 19.79
CA SER A 159 -2.35 9.13 19.44
C SER A 159 -0.87 8.87 19.20
N SER A 160 -0.42 7.66 19.53
CA SER A 160 0.92 7.17 19.14
C SER A 160 0.96 6.76 17.66
N SER A 161 -0.03 7.13 16.87
CA SER A 161 -0.16 6.78 15.46
C SER A 161 0.88 7.53 14.63
N SER A 162 1.56 6.82 13.75
CA SER A 162 2.51 7.39 12.79
C SER A 162 2.01 7.16 11.36
N SER A 163 0.74 7.48 11.11
CA SER A 163 0.10 7.30 9.81
C SER A 163 0.59 8.38 8.82
N ASP A 164 0.85 7.97 7.59
CA ASP A 164 1.19 8.88 6.49
C ASP A 164 -0.09 9.48 5.86
N VAL A 165 -1.18 8.71 5.91
CA VAL A 165 -2.49 9.08 5.37
C VAL A 165 -3.57 8.65 6.34
N ILE A 166 -4.54 9.53 6.60
CA ILE A 166 -5.75 9.21 7.36
C ILE A 166 -6.98 9.36 6.45
N VAL A 167 -7.73 8.29 6.30
CA VAL A 167 -9.02 8.29 5.61
C VAL A 167 -10.12 8.37 6.64
N VAL A 168 -10.92 9.43 6.61
CA VAL A 168 -12.11 9.56 7.45
C VAL A 168 -13.33 9.29 6.60
N LEU A 169 -14.01 8.17 6.88
CA LEU A 169 -15.22 7.77 6.17
C LEU A 169 -16.41 8.60 6.62
N GLY A 170 -17.15 9.14 5.66
CA GLY A 170 -18.39 9.90 5.87
C GLY A 170 -19.65 9.08 5.56
N GLU A 171 -20.80 9.68 5.81
CA GLU A 171 -22.13 9.08 5.53
C GLU A 171 -22.35 8.86 4.03
N ASP A 172 -21.66 9.58 3.15
CA ASP A 172 -21.63 9.37 1.70
C ASP A 172 -21.18 7.97 1.30
N THR A 173 -20.22 7.39 2.04
CA THR A 173 -19.73 6.01 1.81
C THR A 173 -20.82 4.95 2.09
N VAL A 174 -21.82 5.26 2.89
CA VAL A 174 -22.92 4.36 3.23
C VAL A 174 -23.95 4.28 2.10
N GLN A 175 -24.06 5.34 1.29
CA GLN A 175 -25.08 5.49 0.25
C GLN A 175 -24.63 4.99 -1.11
N ALA A 176 -23.35 4.75 -1.32
CA ALA A 176 -22.81 4.18 -2.57
C ALA A 176 -23.19 2.70 -2.67
N LYS A 177 -24.30 2.42 -3.38
CA LYS A 177 -24.77 1.08 -3.79
C LYS A 177 -24.60 0.92 -5.28
#